data_28f5d51b951a9d848ae9e88500e118cb
#
_entry.id   28f5d51b951a9d848ae9e88500e118cb
#
_cell.length_a   1.000
_cell.length_b   1.000
_cell.length_c   1.000
_cell.angle_alpha   90.00
_cell.angle_beta   90.00
_cell.angle_gamma   90.00
#
_symmetry.space_group_name_H-M   'P 1'
#
loop_
_entity.id
_entity.type
_entity.pdbx_description
1 polymer ?
#
loop_
_entity_poly.entity_id
_entity_poly.type
_entity_poly.pdbx_seq_one_letter_code
_entity_poly.pdbx_strand_id
1 'polypeptide(L)'
;SGGNQVGSILCSLATDIEDPAERLDAIHTSMRGNKEVFSQLPRLQQLALSAFNMAPLTLALVPPLAAAAQPPFNIVISNVPGAREPLYWKGARLDGNYPMSIALDGQALNITLSNNAENLDFGLVGCRRSVPHLQRLLGQLEDSLADLEQAVGV
;
A
#
# COMPACT_ATOMS: atom_id res chain seq x y z
N SER A 1 -0.15 13.77 23.75
CA SER A 1 -0.37 14.19 22.37
C SER A 1 -1.17 13.10 21.68
N GLY A 2 -2.47 13.31 21.51
CA GLY A 2 -3.36 12.41 20.81
C GLY A 2 -3.39 12.74 19.32
N GLY A 3 -3.61 11.74 18.49
CA GLY A 3 -3.83 11.88 17.05
C GLY A 3 -3.10 10.80 16.27
N ASN A 4 -3.76 10.33 15.23
CA ASN A 4 -3.17 9.37 14.29
C ASN A 4 -2.24 10.15 13.35
N GLN A 5 -0.97 9.77 13.28
CA GLN A 5 0.01 10.39 12.38
C GLN A 5 0.28 9.43 11.24
N VAL A 6 -0.17 9.82 10.07
CA VAL A 6 0.03 9.06 8.83
C VAL A 6 1.17 9.69 8.07
N GLY A 7 2.21 8.91 7.77
CA GLY A 7 3.29 9.27 6.85
C GLY A 7 3.16 8.49 5.54
N SER A 8 3.55 9.10 4.44
CA SER A 8 3.59 8.45 3.14
C SER A 8 5.02 8.43 2.60
N ILE A 9 5.43 7.30 2.05
CA ILE A 9 6.72 7.10 1.41
C ILE A 9 6.45 6.67 -0.03
N LEU A 10 7.09 7.32 -0.99
CA LEU A 10 7.04 6.89 -2.38
C LEU A 10 8.05 5.76 -2.58
N CYS A 11 7.63 4.70 -3.26
CA CYS A 11 8.46 3.54 -3.53
C CYS A 11 8.26 3.10 -4.98
N SER A 12 9.34 2.77 -5.68
CA SER A 12 9.26 2.07 -6.95
C SER A 12 8.83 0.63 -6.72
N LEU A 13 7.88 0.14 -7.50
CA LEU A 13 7.49 -1.27 -7.53
C LEU A 13 8.32 -2.08 -8.52
N ALA A 14 9.30 -1.45 -9.18
CA ALA A 14 10.24 -2.08 -10.12
C ALA A 14 9.56 -3.03 -11.12
N THR A 15 8.43 -2.58 -11.68
CA THR A 15 7.60 -3.39 -12.59
C THR A 15 8.24 -3.64 -13.96
N ASP A 16 9.36 -3.01 -14.22
CA ASP A 16 10.23 -3.18 -15.40
C ASP A 16 11.25 -4.33 -15.24
N ILE A 17 11.42 -4.86 -14.01
CA ILE A 17 12.29 -6.00 -13.72
C ILE A 17 11.47 -7.29 -13.84
N GLU A 18 11.90 -8.21 -14.71
CA GLU A 18 11.17 -9.46 -14.94
C GLU A 18 11.43 -10.51 -13.84
N ASP A 19 12.67 -10.62 -13.36
CA ASP A 19 13.04 -11.59 -12.33
C ASP A 19 12.41 -11.23 -10.97
N PRO A 20 11.65 -12.15 -10.34
CA PRO A 20 10.95 -11.86 -9.09
C PRO A 20 11.87 -11.55 -7.91
N ALA A 21 13.03 -12.24 -7.82
CA ALA A 21 13.97 -12.02 -6.72
C ALA A 21 14.70 -10.68 -6.87
N GLU A 22 15.14 -10.34 -8.09
CA GLU A 22 15.75 -9.04 -8.39
C GLU A 22 14.76 -7.90 -8.17
N ARG A 23 13.49 -8.09 -8.56
CA ARG A 23 12.41 -7.12 -8.33
C ARG A 23 12.18 -6.89 -6.84
N LEU A 24 12.13 -7.96 -6.05
CA LEU A 24 11.98 -7.85 -4.59
C LEU A 24 13.13 -7.08 -3.95
N ASP A 25 14.38 -7.36 -4.37
CA ASP A 25 15.55 -6.65 -3.85
C ASP A 25 15.53 -5.16 -4.22
N ALA A 26 15.14 -4.82 -5.45
CA ALA A 26 14.97 -3.44 -5.89
C ALA A 26 13.90 -2.70 -5.07
N ILE A 27 12.74 -3.32 -4.83
CA ILE A 27 11.68 -2.77 -3.98
C ILE A 27 12.19 -2.58 -2.54
N HIS A 28 12.84 -3.59 -1.97
CA HIS A 28 13.39 -3.55 -0.62
C HIS A 28 14.41 -2.42 -0.47
N THR A 29 15.32 -2.26 -1.43
CA THR A 29 16.33 -1.21 -1.46
C THR A 29 15.67 0.18 -1.53
N SER A 30 14.68 0.36 -2.41
CA SER A 30 13.91 1.60 -2.52
C SER A 30 13.19 1.95 -1.22
N MET A 31 12.51 0.97 -0.61
CA MET A 31 11.79 1.16 0.66
C MET A 31 12.74 1.49 1.81
N ARG A 32 13.86 0.79 1.91
CA ARG A 32 14.85 1.00 2.98
C ARG A 32 15.46 2.38 2.91
N GLY A 33 15.91 2.80 1.72
CA GLY A 33 16.48 4.13 1.52
C GLY A 33 15.49 5.24 1.86
N ASN A 34 14.24 5.13 1.41
CA ASN A 34 13.22 6.12 1.69
C ASN A 34 12.82 6.17 3.18
N LYS A 35 12.74 5.00 3.85
CA LYS A 35 12.50 4.95 5.30
C LYS A 35 13.63 5.56 6.11
N GLU A 36 14.88 5.31 5.72
CA GLU A 36 16.04 5.87 6.40
C GLU A 36 16.05 7.39 6.30
N VAL A 37 15.90 7.94 5.11
CA VAL A 37 15.77 9.39 4.91
C VAL A 37 14.61 9.96 5.73
N PHE A 38 13.44 9.33 5.66
CA PHE A 38 12.26 9.81 6.40
C PHE A 38 12.48 9.79 7.92
N SER A 39 13.13 8.74 8.45
CA SER A 39 13.39 8.60 9.90
C SER A 39 14.40 9.62 10.45
N GLN A 40 15.31 10.10 9.61
CA GLN A 40 16.32 11.10 9.99
C GLN A 40 15.75 12.53 10.01
N LEU A 41 14.58 12.75 9.39
CA LEU A 41 13.97 14.08 9.36
C LEU A 41 13.33 14.43 10.71
N PRO A 42 13.45 15.69 11.16
CA PRO A 42 12.67 16.21 12.26
C PRO A 42 11.16 16.06 11.99
N ARG A 43 10.38 15.85 13.05
CA ARG A 43 8.93 15.57 12.98
C ARG A 43 8.15 16.56 12.08
N LEU A 44 8.49 17.85 12.16
CA LEU A 44 7.85 18.87 11.33
C LEU A 44 8.15 18.67 9.83
N GLN A 45 9.38 18.27 9.50
CA GLN A 45 9.77 18.00 8.12
C GLN A 45 9.13 16.69 7.60
N GLN A 46 8.96 15.67 8.44
CA GLN A 46 8.22 14.45 8.08
C GLN A 46 6.76 14.78 7.72
N LEU A 47 6.11 15.63 8.51
CA LEU A 47 4.74 16.09 8.23
C LEU A 47 4.68 16.94 6.96
N ALA A 48 5.64 17.85 6.77
CA ALA A 48 5.71 18.68 5.58
C ALA A 48 5.92 17.85 4.31
N LEU A 49 6.82 16.86 4.34
CA LEU A 49 7.06 15.94 3.23
C LEU A 49 5.82 15.09 2.92
N SER A 50 5.16 14.57 3.95
CA SER A 50 3.90 13.81 3.78
C SER A 50 2.80 14.69 3.18
N ALA A 51 2.65 15.92 3.63
CA ALA A 51 1.71 16.89 3.08
C ALA A 51 2.05 17.25 1.62
N PHE A 52 3.33 17.41 1.30
CA PHE A 52 3.79 17.68 -0.06
C PHE A 52 3.46 16.51 -1.01
N ASN A 53 3.71 15.26 -0.59
CA ASN A 53 3.37 14.08 -1.37
C ASN A 53 1.85 13.94 -1.60
N MET A 54 1.03 14.43 -0.66
CA MET A 54 -0.42 14.40 -0.76
C MET A 54 -1.03 15.62 -1.47
N ALA A 55 -0.27 16.71 -1.61
CA ALA A 55 -0.76 17.96 -2.18
C ALA A 55 -1.39 17.81 -3.59
N PRO A 56 -0.83 17.03 -4.54
CA PRO A 56 -1.44 16.85 -5.84
C PRO A 56 -2.83 16.21 -5.76
N LEU A 57 -3.06 15.29 -4.81
CA LEU A 57 -4.37 14.66 -4.60
C LEU A 57 -5.39 15.67 -4.07
N THR A 58 -4.98 16.56 -3.16
CA THR A 58 -5.87 17.62 -2.65
C THR A 58 -6.16 18.69 -3.70
N LEU A 59 -5.20 19.02 -4.56
CA LEU A 59 -5.40 19.93 -5.67
C LEU A 59 -6.35 19.36 -6.73
N ALA A 60 -6.38 18.05 -6.91
CA ALA A 60 -7.30 17.36 -7.81
C ALA A 60 -8.78 17.54 -7.40
N LEU A 61 -9.05 17.86 -6.12
CA LEU A 61 -10.40 18.16 -5.64
C LEU A 61 -10.91 19.55 -6.04
N VAL A 62 -10.02 20.43 -6.55
CA VAL A 62 -10.39 21.78 -7.02
C VAL A 62 -10.59 21.73 -8.54
N PRO A 63 -11.83 21.86 -9.05
CA PRO A 63 -12.15 21.64 -10.47
C PRO A 63 -11.25 22.31 -11.49
N PRO A 64 -10.84 23.59 -11.35
CA PRO A 64 -9.94 24.22 -12.33
C PRO A 64 -8.50 23.67 -12.28
N LEU A 65 -8.09 23.03 -11.20
CA LEU A 65 -6.76 22.48 -11.00
C LEU A 65 -6.68 20.97 -11.25
N ALA A 66 -7.82 20.29 -11.27
CA ALA A 66 -7.93 18.85 -11.41
C ALA A 66 -7.24 18.33 -12.71
N ALA A 67 -7.35 19.06 -13.79
CA ALA A 67 -6.73 18.69 -15.07
C ALA A 67 -5.19 18.81 -15.08
N ALA A 68 -4.64 19.65 -14.21
CA ALA A 68 -3.18 19.87 -14.08
C ALA A 68 -2.56 19.05 -12.93
N ALA A 69 -3.39 18.53 -12.02
CA ALA A 69 -2.94 17.76 -10.86
C ALA A 69 -2.71 16.29 -11.26
N GLN A 70 -1.48 15.96 -11.62
CA GLN A 70 -1.08 14.57 -11.79
C GLN A 70 -0.60 14.03 -10.44
N PRO A 71 -1.24 12.97 -9.89
CA PRO A 71 -0.79 12.37 -8.65
C PRO A 71 0.60 11.75 -8.85
N PRO A 72 1.52 11.87 -7.87
CA PRO A 72 2.86 11.30 -7.96
C PRO A 72 2.84 9.76 -7.89
N PHE A 73 1.69 9.17 -7.58
CA PHE A 73 1.45 7.73 -7.50
C PHE A 73 -0.02 7.43 -7.84
N ASN A 74 -0.26 6.24 -8.35
CA ASN A 74 -1.60 5.76 -8.73
C ASN A 74 -2.09 4.58 -7.87
N ILE A 75 -1.20 4.01 -7.06
CA ILE A 75 -1.48 2.90 -6.15
C ILE A 75 -1.04 3.29 -4.74
N VAL A 76 -1.88 2.99 -3.76
CA VAL A 76 -1.55 3.07 -2.33
C VAL A 76 -1.48 1.66 -1.78
N ILE A 77 -0.40 1.35 -1.07
CA ILE A 77 -0.24 0.10 -0.32
C ILE A 77 -0.05 0.47 1.15
N SER A 78 -0.94 -0.01 2.00
CA SER A 78 -0.92 0.25 3.44
C SER A 78 -0.88 -1.06 4.21
N ASN A 79 0.06 -1.19 5.14
CA ASN A 79 0.10 -2.30 6.08
C ASN A 79 -0.34 -1.80 7.46
N VAL A 80 -1.50 -2.27 7.91
CA VAL A 80 -2.07 -1.93 9.22
C VAL A 80 -1.78 -3.09 10.17
N PRO A 81 -1.02 -2.87 11.25
CA PRO A 81 -0.77 -3.92 12.22
C PRO A 81 -2.09 -4.46 12.80
N GLY A 82 -2.29 -5.75 12.67
CA GLY A 82 -3.44 -6.48 13.22
C GLY A 82 -3.04 -7.42 14.35
N ALA A 83 -3.94 -8.32 14.71
CA ALA A 83 -3.71 -9.29 15.77
C ALA A 83 -2.65 -10.33 15.37
N ARG A 84 -1.72 -10.62 16.30
CA ARG A 84 -0.72 -11.68 16.13
C ARG A 84 -1.17 -13.02 16.70
N GLU A 85 -2.27 -13.01 17.47
CA GLU A 85 -2.87 -14.18 18.08
C GLU A 85 -4.32 -14.32 17.63
N PRO A 86 -4.88 -15.55 17.61
CA PRO A 86 -6.28 -15.74 17.25
C PRO A 86 -7.20 -14.95 18.16
N LEU A 87 -8.09 -14.17 17.59
CA LEU A 87 -9.12 -13.43 18.32
C LEU A 87 -10.42 -14.20 18.33
N TYR A 88 -11.17 -14.04 19.43
CA TYR A 88 -12.46 -14.69 19.63
C TYR A 88 -13.51 -13.68 20.07
N TRP A 89 -14.72 -13.81 19.54
CA TRP A 89 -15.87 -13.05 19.97
C TRP A 89 -16.99 -14.02 20.40
N LYS A 90 -17.33 -14.04 21.68
CA LYS A 90 -18.33 -14.96 22.26
C LYS A 90 -18.13 -16.42 21.87
N GLY A 91 -16.87 -16.88 21.84
CA GLY A 91 -16.51 -18.25 21.47
C GLY A 91 -16.30 -18.50 19.97
N ALA A 92 -16.71 -17.59 19.09
CA ALA A 92 -16.42 -17.67 17.65
C ALA A 92 -15.04 -17.09 17.34
N ARG A 93 -14.22 -17.84 16.60
CA ARG A 93 -12.90 -17.39 16.13
C ARG A 93 -13.09 -16.36 15.01
N LEU A 94 -12.27 -15.32 15.03
CA LEU A 94 -12.14 -14.40 13.89
C LEU A 94 -11.37 -15.10 12.77
N ASP A 95 -12.05 -15.42 11.70
CA ASP A 95 -11.49 -16.16 10.58
C ASP A 95 -10.81 -15.26 9.55
N GLY A 96 -11.30 -14.05 9.34
CA GLY A 96 -10.71 -13.06 8.45
C GLY A 96 -11.03 -11.63 8.88
N ASN A 97 -10.09 -10.72 8.60
CA ASN A 97 -10.21 -9.29 8.82
C ASN A 97 -9.75 -8.54 7.57
N TYR A 98 -10.65 -8.25 6.66
CA TYR A 98 -10.36 -7.64 5.37
C TYR A 98 -10.48 -6.11 5.44
N PRO A 99 -9.37 -5.39 5.63
CA PRO A 99 -9.39 -3.94 5.75
C PRO A 99 -9.67 -3.30 4.40
N MET A 100 -10.49 -2.26 4.38
CA MET A 100 -10.79 -1.51 3.17
C MET A 100 -10.50 -0.04 3.36
N SER A 101 -9.74 0.54 2.44
CA SER A 101 -9.47 1.98 2.36
C SER A 101 -9.92 2.51 1.00
N ILE A 102 -10.41 3.74 0.98
CA ILE A 102 -10.88 4.35 -0.26
C ILE A 102 -9.73 4.65 -1.22
N ALA A 103 -9.94 4.45 -2.51
CA ALA A 103 -9.11 5.04 -3.55
C ALA A 103 -9.57 6.50 -3.76
N LEU A 104 -8.66 7.46 -3.57
CA LEU A 104 -8.94 8.88 -3.78
C LEU A 104 -8.95 9.22 -5.28
N ASP A 105 -9.48 10.40 -5.62
CA ASP A 105 -9.45 10.90 -6.99
C ASP A 105 -8.01 10.97 -7.51
N GLY A 106 -7.79 10.47 -8.72
CA GLY A 106 -6.45 10.31 -9.31
C GLY A 106 -5.73 9.02 -8.95
N GLN A 107 -6.27 8.20 -8.03
CA GLN A 107 -5.75 6.87 -7.70
C GLN A 107 -6.54 5.77 -8.39
N ALA A 108 -5.84 4.74 -8.87
CA ALA A 108 -6.47 3.58 -9.49
C ALA A 108 -6.83 2.50 -8.48
N LEU A 109 -5.97 2.28 -7.49
CA LEU A 109 -6.01 1.13 -6.60
C LEU A 109 -5.51 1.49 -5.19
N ASN A 110 -6.21 0.99 -4.19
CA ASN A 110 -5.77 0.95 -2.80
C ASN A 110 -5.71 -0.50 -2.34
N ILE A 111 -4.57 -0.91 -1.82
CA ILE A 111 -4.33 -2.22 -1.22
C ILE A 111 -4.04 -2.00 0.26
N THR A 112 -4.86 -2.57 1.13
CA THR A 112 -4.62 -2.51 2.57
C THR A 112 -4.45 -3.92 3.11
N LEU A 113 -3.40 -4.12 3.90
CA LEU A 113 -3.05 -5.40 4.49
C LEU A 113 -3.24 -5.32 6.01
N SER A 114 -3.65 -6.44 6.61
CA SER A 114 -3.72 -6.57 8.07
C SER A 114 -3.35 -7.98 8.50
N ASN A 115 -2.56 -8.09 9.56
CA ASN A 115 -2.27 -9.38 10.18
C ASN A 115 -3.51 -9.91 10.90
N ASN A 116 -3.76 -11.21 10.76
CA ASN A 116 -4.78 -11.95 11.49
C ASN A 116 -4.19 -13.30 11.89
N ALA A 117 -3.61 -13.35 13.09
CA ALA A 117 -2.82 -14.47 13.58
C ALA A 117 -1.69 -14.86 12.59
N GLU A 118 -1.80 -16.03 11.97
CA GLU A 118 -0.81 -16.55 11.00
C GLU A 118 -1.07 -16.08 9.56
N ASN A 119 -2.22 -15.43 9.32
CA ASN A 119 -2.60 -14.96 8.00
C ASN A 119 -2.26 -13.49 7.79
N LEU A 120 -2.12 -13.12 6.52
CA LEU A 120 -2.10 -11.74 6.07
C LEU A 120 -3.32 -11.49 5.19
N ASP A 121 -4.28 -10.76 5.72
CA ASP A 121 -5.53 -10.46 5.04
C ASP A 121 -5.38 -9.22 4.15
N PHE A 122 -5.87 -9.31 2.92
CA PHE A 122 -5.79 -8.25 1.93
C PHE A 122 -7.16 -7.66 1.65
N GLY A 123 -7.25 -6.35 1.66
CA GLY A 123 -8.39 -5.59 1.15
C GLY A 123 -7.99 -4.79 -0.08
N LEU A 124 -8.66 -5.00 -1.19
CA LEU A 124 -8.41 -4.33 -2.46
C LEU A 124 -9.60 -3.47 -2.85
N VAL A 125 -9.38 -2.18 -3.02
CA VAL A 125 -10.39 -1.23 -3.48
C VAL A 125 -9.86 -0.52 -4.73
N GLY A 126 -10.54 -0.70 -5.85
CA GLY A 126 -10.12 -0.16 -7.14
C GLY A 126 -11.20 0.66 -7.81
N CYS A 127 -10.78 1.67 -8.55
CA CYS A 127 -11.67 2.41 -9.43
C CYS A 127 -12.12 1.50 -10.60
N ARG A 128 -13.42 1.22 -10.70
CA ARG A 128 -13.97 0.34 -11.75
C ARG A 128 -13.59 0.76 -13.17
N ARG A 129 -13.40 2.05 -13.40
CA ARG A 129 -13.01 2.59 -14.69
C ARG A 129 -11.54 2.31 -15.02
N SER A 130 -10.65 2.45 -14.02
CA SER A 130 -9.21 2.29 -14.18
C SER A 130 -8.76 0.84 -13.99
N VAL A 131 -9.46 0.07 -13.14
CA VAL A 131 -9.16 -1.33 -12.81
C VAL A 131 -10.43 -2.18 -12.96
N PRO A 132 -10.93 -2.38 -14.21
CA PRO A 132 -12.21 -3.04 -14.45
C PRO A 132 -12.22 -4.52 -14.05
N HIS A 133 -11.07 -5.15 -13.95
CA HIS A 133 -10.90 -6.59 -13.65
C HIS A 133 -10.17 -6.81 -12.34
N LEU A 134 -10.52 -6.04 -11.28
CA LEU A 134 -9.87 -6.08 -9.97
C LEU A 134 -9.78 -7.51 -9.39
N GLN A 135 -10.80 -8.34 -9.63
CA GLN A 135 -10.85 -9.73 -9.13
C GLN A 135 -9.69 -10.59 -9.64
N ARG A 136 -9.14 -10.30 -10.82
CA ARG A 136 -8.00 -11.04 -11.38
C ARG A 136 -6.73 -10.83 -10.54
N LEU A 137 -6.65 -9.69 -9.85
CA LEU A 137 -5.50 -9.38 -8.99
C LEU A 137 -5.35 -10.35 -7.83
N LEU A 138 -6.45 -10.96 -7.36
CA LEU A 138 -6.40 -11.97 -6.29
C LEU A 138 -5.61 -13.20 -6.74
N GLY A 139 -5.96 -13.80 -7.87
CA GLY A 139 -5.19 -14.92 -8.43
C GLY A 139 -3.75 -14.53 -8.79
N GLN A 140 -3.55 -13.33 -9.36
CA GLN A 140 -2.20 -12.84 -9.68
C GLN A 140 -1.31 -12.64 -8.45
N LEU A 141 -1.89 -12.28 -7.29
CA LEU A 141 -1.13 -12.20 -6.03
C LEU A 141 -0.68 -13.58 -5.56
N GLU A 142 -1.55 -14.59 -5.64
CA GLU A 142 -1.24 -15.99 -5.30
C GLU A 142 -0.16 -16.54 -6.24
N ASP A 143 -0.33 -16.39 -7.55
CA ASP A 143 0.64 -16.81 -8.57
C ASP A 143 2.01 -16.14 -8.36
N SER A 144 2.02 -14.81 -8.12
CA SER A 144 3.26 -14.05 -7.92
C SER A 144 3.97 -14.44 -6.62
N LEU A 145 3.23 -14.83 -5.57
CA LEU A 145 3.83 -15.34 -4.35
C LEU A 145 4.51 -16.68 -4.60
N ALA A 146 3.85 -17.60 -5.31
CA ALA A 146 4.43 -18.89 -5.67
C ALA A 146 5.69 -18.75 -6.54
N ASP A 147 5.66 -17.84 -7.54
CA ASP A 147 6.83 -17.52 -8.37
C ASP A 147 7.99 -16.98 -7.53
N LEU A 148 7.70 -16.12 -6.55
CA LEU A 148 8.71 -15.57 -5.66
C LEU A 148 9.30 -16.64 -4.73
N GLU A 149 8.46 -17.48 -4.12
CA GLU A 149 8.90 -18.60 -3.28
C GLU A 149 9.82 -19.54 -4.06
N GLN A 150 9.46 -19.87 -5.29
CA GLN A 150 10.30 -20.67 -6.18
C GLN A 150 11.63 -19.98 -6.50
N ALA A 151 11.63 -18.68 -6.77
CA ALA A 151 12.82 -17.91 -7.12
C ALA A 151 13.83 -17.81 -5.95
N VAL A 152 13.34 -17.77 -4.70
CA VAL A 152 14.17 -17.67 -3.49
C VAL A 152 14.42 -19.02 -2.81
N GLY A 153 13.84 -20.11 -3.31
CA GLY A 153 14.10 -21.47 -2.86
C GLY A 153 13.45 -21.86 -1.54
N VAL A 154 12.22 -21.35 -1.27
CA VAL A 154 11.41 -21.71 -0.09
C VAL A 154 10.20 -22.54 -0.51
#